data_835eb923dc6b282eda6dccc4f14e35fd
#
_entry.id   835eb923dc6b282eda6dccc4f14e35fd
#
_cell.length_a   1.000
_cell.length_b   1.000
_cell.length_c   1.000
_cell.angle_alpha   90.00
_cell.angle_beta   90.00
_cell.angle_gamma   90.00
#
_symmetry.space_group_name_H-M   'P 1'
#
loop_
_entity.id
_entity.type
_entity.pdbx_description
1 polymer ?
#
loop_
_entity_poly.entity_id
_entity_poly.type
_entity_poly.pdbx_seq_one_letter_code
_entity_poly.pdbx_strand_id
1 'polypeptide(L)'
;IWINTSLNAAKTTLTKNDLPTVLKDYAFSGNVDSKLTQTIKFVSGAAAGGDNSGKVIFAKQPRSSNDPVFGISLGSSAASNPLYNASATMSAINFSNAESEGEELVLFGQSFTIASATDATSLVLLKEAERVSLDTTNPSATVTIGGSEYTLTLVSASDTAATIKVTDSTGASASKEVNEAASKKIQGLEIAVV
;
A
#
# COMPACT_ATOMS: atom_id res chain seq x y z
N ILE A 1 20.58 17.97 9.91
CA ILE A 1 19.43 18.34 10.77
C ILE A 1 19.94 18.47 12.19
N TRP A 2 19.60 19.56 12.85
CA TRP A 2 19.95 19.83 14.25
C TRP A 2 18.68 19.76 15.11
N ILE A 3 18.86 19.57 16.42
CA ILE A 3 17.76 19.69 17.37
C ILE A 3 17.12 21.08 17.20
N ASN A 4 15.78 21.12 17.26
CA ASN A 4 14.95 22.31 17.06
C ASN A 4 14.94 22.88 15.63
N THR A 5 15.45 22.15 14.64
CA THR A 5 15.27 22.50 13.22
C THR A 5 14.14 21.70 12.59
N SER A 6 13.45 22.32 11.62
CA SER A 6 12.37 21.66 10.88
C SER A 6 12.92 20.63 9.90
N LEU A 7 12.18 19.57 9.64
CA LEU A 7 12.53 18.55 8.65
C LEU A 7 12.75 19.13 7.26
N ASN A 8 11.93 20.12 6.86
CA ASN A 8 12.06 20.78 5.57
C ASN A 8 13.30 21.68 5.44
N ALA A 9 14.01 21.98 6.53
CA ALA A 9 15.29 22.69 6.47
C ALA A 9 16.40 21.83 5.86
N ALA A 10 16.30 20.49 5.96
CA ALA A 10 17.21 19.57 5.28
C ALA A 10 16.85 19.43 3.81
N LYS A 11 15.59 19.19 3.52
CA LYS A 11 15.03 19.09 2.17
C LYS A 11 13.52 19.33 2.21
N THR A 12 13.03 20.17 1.32
CA THR A 12 11.60 20.48 1.26
C THR A 12 10.79 19.35 0.64
N THR A 13 11.33 18.74 -0.42
CA THR A 13 10.64 17.70 -1.18
C THR A 13 11.60 16.54 -1.46
N LEU A 14 11.18 15.34 -1.10
CA LEU A 14 11.84 14.09 -1.48
C LEU A 14 11.29 13.59 -2.81
N THR A 15 12.19 13.11 -3.64
CA THR A 15 11.92 12.56 -4.98
C THR A 15 12.53 11.17 -5.11
N LYS A 16 12.39 10.52 -6.26
CA LYS A 16 13.04 9.24 -6.57
C LYS A 16 14.57 9.27 -6.42
N ASN A 17 15.21 10.44 -6.52
CA ASN A 17 16.66 10.57 -6.34
C ASN A 17 17.06 10.46 -4.86
N ASP A 18 16.14 10.71 -3.96
CA ASP A 18 16.35 10.65 -2.50
C ASP A 18 15.92 9.30 -1.92
N LEU A 19 14.81 8.77 -2.41
CA LEU A 19 14.22 7.50 -1.98
C LEU A 19 13.90 6.63 -3.22
N PRO A 20 14.93 6.06 -3.87
CA PRO A 20 14.78 5.39 -5.16
C PRO A 20 13.89 4.13 -5.12
N THR A 21 13.72 3.51 -3.97
CA THR A 21 12.83 2.35 -3.80
C THR A 21 11.38 2.76 -3.56
N VAL A 22 11.18 3.81 -2.74
CA VAL A 22 9.83 4.24 -2.32
C VAL A 22 9.19 5.18 -3.34
N LEU A 23 9.97 6.08 -3.95
CA LEU A 23 9.48 7.12 -4.85
C LEU A 23 9.89 6.88 -6.31
N LYS A 24 10.18 5.62 -6.66
CA LYS A 24 10.47 5.24 -8.05
C LYS A 24 9.29 5.63 -8.96
N ASP A 25 9.61 6.08 -10.16
CA ASP A 25 8.59 6.22 -11.21
C ASP A 25 8.13 4.83 -11.67
N TYR A 26 6.85 4.69 -11.93
CA TYR A 26 6.25 3.47 -12.49
C TYR A 26 5.46 3.80 -13.76
N ALA A 27 5.39 2.84 -14.67
CA ALA A 27 4.41 2.87 -15.75
C ALA A 27 3.11 2.26 -15.22
N PHE A 28 2.00 2.88 -15.54
CA PHE A 28 0.65 2.34 -15.36
C PHE A 28 0.04 2.17 -16.75
N SER A 29 -0.49 0.99 -17.04
CA SER A 29 -1.17 0.70 -18.30
C SER A 29 -2.59 0.25 -17.97
N GLY A 30 -3.56 1.08 -18.31
CA GLY A 30 -4.98 0.84 -18.14
C GLY A 30 -5.72 1.42 -19.34
N ASN A 31 -6.82 2.10 -19.12
CA ASN A 31 -7.52 2.81 -20.20
C ASN A 31 -6.65 3.88 -20.90
N VAL A 32 -5.56 4.32 -20.26
CA VAL A 32 -4.53 5.21 -20.80
C VAL A 32 -3.18 4.80 -20.20
N ASP A 33 -2.16 4.70 -21.03
CA ASP A 33 -0.78 4.56 -20.57
C ASP A 33 -0.31 5.85 -19.89
N SER A 34 0.19 5.73 -18.70
CA SER A 34 0.63 6.86 -17.90
C SER A 34 1.90 6.58 -17.13
N LYS A 35 2.67 7.63 -16.91
CA LYS A 35 3.80 7.59 -16.00
C LYS A 35 3.39 8.12 -14.63
N LEU A 36 3.47 7.27 -13.62
CA LEU A 36 3.29 7.63 -12.22
C LEU A 36 4.59 8.21 -11.66
N THR A 37 4.54 9.44 -11.17
CA THR A 37 5.62 10.09 -10.42
C THR A 37 5.20 10.36 -8.99
N GLN A 38 6.11 10.15 -8.03
CA GLN A 38 5.79 10.20 -6.62
C GLN A 38 6.75 11.13 -5.87
N THR A 39 6.21 11.89 -4.94
CA THR A 39 6.99 12.82 -4.12
C THR A 39 6.44 12.87 -2.68
N ILE A 40 7.32 13.20 -1.72
CA ILE A 40 6.94 13.52 -0.35
C ILE A 40 7.43 14.93 -0.05
N LYS A 41 6.49 15.84 0.25
CA LYS A 41 6.79 17.23 0.61
C LYS A 41 6.57 17.44 2.09
N PHE A 42 7.61 17.84 2.81
CA PHE A 42 7.51 18.19 4.22
C PHE A 42 6.81 19.54 4.41
N VAL A 43 5.95 19.57 5.40
CA VAL A 43 5.26 20.78 5.87
C VAL A 43 5.83 21.14 7.23
N SER A 44 5.99 22.42 7.53
CA SER A 44 6.55 22.88 8.80
C SER A 44 6.03 24.25 9.21
N GLY A 45 6.28 24.63 10.45
CA GLY A 45 5.87 25.91 11.02
C GLY A 45 4.37 26.04 11.12
N ALA A 46 3.84 27.22 10.85
CA ALA A 46 2.41 27.53 10.95
C ALA A 46 1.53 26.66 10.05
N ALA A 47 2.05 26.28 8.85
CA ALA A 47 1.35 25.41 7.91
C ALA A 47 1.23 23.96 8.40
N ALA A 48 2.04 23.57 9.40
CA ALA A 48 2.01 22.26 10.04
C ALA A 48 1.41 22.29 11.46
N GLY A 49 0.63 23.33 11.77
CA GLY A 49 -0.10 23.44 13.03
C GLY A 49 0.62 24.12 14.19
N GLY A 50 1.67 24.89 13.89
CA GLY A 50 2.36 25.70 14.89
C GLY A 50 3.86 25.79 14.68
N ASP A 51 4.51 26.74 15.36
CA ASP A 51 5.92 27.08 15.18
C ASP A 51 6.89 25.94 15.52
N ASN A 52 6.48 24.98 16.32
CA ASN A 52 7.30 23.82 16.69
C ASN A 52 6.98 22.58 15.88
N SER A 53 5.97 22.59 15.05
CA SER A 53 5.57 21.41 14.26
C SER A 53 6.61 21.06 13.19
N GLY A 54 6.86 19.77 13.01
CA GLY A 54 7.87 19.27 12.08
C GLY A 54 9.31 19.48 12.51
N LYS A 55 9.57 19.94 13.74
CA LYS A 55 10.93 20.09 14.27
C LYS A 55 11.42 18.84 14.96
N VAL A 56 12.72 18.57 14.80
CA VAL A 56 13.42 17.50 15.54
C VAL A 56 13.60 17.96 16.98
N ILE A 57 13.15 17.16 17.92
CA ILE A 57 13.22 17.45 19.36
C ILE A 57 13.80 16.25 20.13
N PHE A 58 14.21 16.50 21.36
CA PHE A 58 14.33 15.42 22.33
C PHE A 58 12.95 15.05 22.88
N ALA A 59 12.47 13.86 22.58
CA ALA A 59 11.29 13.29 23.24
C ALA A 59 11.63 12.87 24.68
N LYS A 60 12.91 12.47 24.90
CA LYS A 60 13.49 12.24 26.22
C LYS A 60 14.88 12.88 26.25
N GLN A 61 15.10 13.75 27.21
CA GLN A 61 16.36 14.45 27.39
C GLN A 61 17.49 13.47 27.77
N PRO A 62 18.71 13.68 27.28
CA PRO A 62 19.86 12.90 27.71
C PRO A 62 20.13 13.13 29.21
N ARG A 63 20.35 12.03 29.92
CA ARG A 63 20.76 12.02 31.34
C ARG A 63 21.86 10.99 31.53
N SER A 64 22.61 11.08 32.60
CA SER A 64 23.71 10.16 32.91
C SER A 64 23.33 8.67 32.95
N SER A 65 22.07 8.37 33.18
CA SER A 65 21.53 7.00 33.29
C SER A 65 20.59 6.60 32.16
N ASN A 66 20.37 7.44 31.15
CA ASN A 66 19.42 7.18 30.08
C ASN A 66 19.91 7.69 28.73
N ASP A 67 19.71 6.89 27.69
CA ASP A 67 19.91 7.33 26.31
C ASP A 67 18.90 8.40 25.90
N PRO A 68 19.29 9.37 25.07
CA PRO A 68 18.37 10.34 24.52
C PRO A 68 17.40 9.67 23.53
N VAL A 69 16.15 10.09 23.54
CA VAL A 69 15.16 9.69 22.54
C VAL A 69 14.83 10.89 21.68
N PHE A 70 15.05 10.75 20.37
CA PHE A 70 14.68 11.75 19.38
C PHE A 70 13.24 11.53 18.90
N GLY A 71 12.60 12.62 18.55
CA GLY A 71 11.25 12.62 18.01
C GLY A 71 11.02 13.80 17.08
N ILE A 72 9.85 13.81 16.47
CA ILE A 72 9.36 14.94 15.67
C ILE A 72 8.21 15.57 16.43
N SER A 73 8.30 16.87 16.66
CA SER A 73 7.21 17.62 17.29
C SER A 73 6.04 17.77 16.31
N LEU A 74 4.86 17.41 16.76
CA LEU A 74 3.60 17.68 16.04
C LEU A 74 2.88 18.79 16.80
N GLY A 75 2.67 19.94 16.17
CA GLY A 75 2.03 21.09 16.80
C GLY A 75 0.56 20.86 17.11
N SER A 76 -0.10 20.01 16.32
CA SER A 76 -1.53 19.69 16.46
C SER A 76 -1.78 18.31 15.82
N SER A 77 -2.71 17.56 16.39
CA SER A 77 -3.18 16.28 15.84
C SER A 77 -4.25 16.45 14.76
N ALA A 78 -4.57 17.66 14.34
CA ALA A 78 -5.59 17.89 13.34
C ALA A 78 -5.15 17.39 11.95
N ALA A 79 -6.04 16.70 11.25
CA ALA A 79 -5.80 16.22 9.88
C ALA A 79 -5.49 17.37 8.90
N SER A 80 -5.91 18.61 9.22
CA SER A 80 -5.58 19.81 8.46
C SER A 80 -4.11 20.25 8.57
N ASN A 81 -3.34 19.68 9.49
CA ASN A 81 -1.94 20.05 9.76
C ASN A 81 -1.01 18.85 9.56
N PRO A 82 -0.85 18.35 8.33
CA PRO A 82 -0.01 17.19 8.05
C PRO A 82 1.47 17.52 8.26
N LEU A 83 2.24 16.54 8.74
CA LEU A 83 3.70 16.63 8.81
C LEU A 83 4.33 16.60 7.40
N TYR A 84 3.73 15.87 6.51
CA TYR A 84 4.12 15.77 5.11
C TYR A 84 2.91 15.52 4.22
N ASN A 85 3.04 15.86 2.96
CA ASN A 85 2.12 15.47 1.89
C ASN A 85 2.82 14.48 0.98
N ALA A 86 2.25 13.29 0.85
CA ALA A 86 2.64 12.30 -0.15
C ALA A 86 1.76 12.50 -1.38
N SER A 87 2.38 12.66 -2.54
CA SER A 87 1.69 12.92 -3.81
C SER A 87 2.09 11.90 -4.85
N ALA A 88 1.11 11.30 -5.49
CA ALA A 88 1.24 10.47 -6.66
C ALA A 88 0.58 11.22 -7.83
N THR A 89 1.32 11.44 -8.91
CA THR A 89 0.87 12.22 -10.07
C THR A 89 1.02 11.39 -11.33
N MET A 90 -0.06 11.35 -12.12
CA MET A 90 -0.12 10.67 -13.41
C MET A 90 -1.05 11.43 -14.35
N SER A 91 -1.12 11.04 -15.63
CA SER A 91 -2.12 11.55 -16.58
C SER A 91 -3.54 11.25 -16.07
N ALA A 92 -4.53 11.91 -16.63
CA ALA A 92 -5.92 11.62 -16.30
C ALA A 92 -6.27 10.17 -16.68
N ILE A 93 -6.58 9.35 -15.69
CA ILE A 93 -6.94 7.94 -15.82
C ILE A 93 -8.34 7.75 -15.25
N ASN A 94 -9.12 6.91 -15.90
CA ASN A 94 -10.36 6.40 -15.35
C ASN A 94 -10.14 5.03 -14.73
N PHE A 95 -9.95 4.97 -13.42
CA PHE A 95 -9.74 3.72 -12.69
C PHE A 95 -10.96 2.79 -12.65
N SER A 96 -12.17 3.31 -12.92
CA SER A 96 -13.39 2.49 -13.03
C SER A 96 -13.64 1.94 -14.44
N ASN A 97 -12.70 2.14 -15.36
CA ASN A 97 -12.75 1.54 -16.69
C ASN A 97 -12.32 0.07 -16.62
N ALA A 98 -12.99 -0.80 -17.37
CA ALA A 98 -12.66 -2.23 -17.41
C ALA A 98 -11.19 -2.52 -17.80
N GLU A 99 -10.55 -1.66 -18.62
CA GLU A 99 -9.15 -1.79 -18.99
C GLU A 99 -8.18 -1.39 -17.86
N SER A 100 -8.67 -0.71 -16.80
CA SER A 100 -7.87 -0.37 -15.62
C SER A 100 -8.10 -1.33 -14.46
N GLU A 101 -9.14 -2.15 -14.55
CA GLU A 101 -9.49 -3.16 -13.57
C GLU A 101 -8.49 -4.32 -13.63
N GLY A 102 -8.02 -4.81 -12.49
CA GLY A 102 -6.99 -5.84 -12.42
C GLY A 102 -5.56 -5.35 -12.59
N GLU A 103 -5.35 -4.11 -13.05
CA GLU A 103 -4.03 -3.55 -13.27
C GLU A 103 -3.28 -3.23 -11.98
N GLU A 104 -1.95 -3.35 -12.03
CA GLU A 104 -1.08 -3.06 -10.90
C GLU A 104 -0.85 -1.54 -10.75
N LEU A 105 -1.09 -1.02 -9.56
CA LEU A 105 -0.78 0.34 -9.16
C LEU A 105 0.25 0.34 -8.03
N VAL A 106 1.46 0.86 -8.28
CA VAL A 106 2.52 0.90 -7.28
C VAL A 106 2.57 2.27 -6.60
N LEU A 107 2.17 2.33 -5.33
CA LEU A 107 2.17 3.55 -4.54
C LEU A 107 3.20 3.45 -3.40
N PHE A 108 4.16 4.37 -3.39
CA PHE A 108 5.18 4.50 -2.34
C PHE A 108 5.90 3.19 -2.00
N GLY A 109 6.25 2.42 -3.05
CA GLY A 109 6.94 1.13 -2.94
C GLY A 109 6.05 -0.03 -2.52
N GLN A 110 4.73 0.15 -2.51
CA GLN A 110 3.75 -0.91 -2.26
C GLN A 110 2.95 -1.17 -3.53
N SER A 111 2.85 -2.43 -3.94
CA SER A 111 1.99 -2.86 -5.03
C SER A 111 0.56 -3.06 -4.55
N PHE A 112 -0.37 -2.64 -5.39
CA PHE A 112 -1.80 -2.83 -5.23
C PHE A 112 -2.39 -3.24 -6.56
N THR A 113 -3.47 -4.01 -6.54
CA THR A 113 -4.29 -4.29 -7.71
C THR A 113 -5.57 -3.47 -7.65
N ILE A 114 -5.97 -2.84 -8.76
CA ILE A 114 -7.22 -2.09 -8.84
C ILE A 114 -8.37 -3.09 -8.88
N ALA A 115 -9.24 -3.01 -7.87
CA ALA A 115 -10.37 -3.93 -7.76
C ALA A 115 -11.53 -3.54 -8.66
N SER A 116 -12.31 -4.54 -9.11
CA SER A 116 -13.55 -4.39 -9.87
C SER A 116 -14.64 -3.61 -9.12
N ALA A 117 -14.51 -3.46 -7.80
CA ALA A 117 -15.38 -2.62 -6.99
C ALA A 117 -15.04 -1.11 -7.07
N THR A 118 -14.03 -0.72 -7.86
CA THR A 118 -13.68 0.69 -8.09
C THR A 118 -14.78 1.36 -8.93
N ASP A 119 -15.24 2.53 -8.47
CA ASP A 119 -16.25 3.32 -9.14
C ASP A 119 -15.82 4.78 -9.33
N ALA A 120 -16.71 5.64 -9.83
CA ALA A 120 -16.41 7.06 -10.08
C ALA A 120 -16.09 7.87 -8.82
N THR A 121 -16.36 7.35 -7.64
CA THR A 121 -16.21 8.02 -6.33
C THR A 121 -15.21 7.35 -5.40
N SER A 122 -14.91 6.07 -5.66
CA SER A 122 -14.10 5.23 -4.77
C SER A 122 -13.07 4.40 -5.54
N LEU A 123 -11.81 4.60 -5.26
CA LEU A 123 -10.73 3.73 -5.73
C LEU A 123 -10.51 2.61 -4.71
N VAL A 124 -10.83 1.38 -5.08
CA VAL A 124 -10.66 0.19 -4.25
C VAL A 124 -9.37 -0.52 -4.65
N LEU A 125 -8.45 -0.68 -3.70
CA LEU A 125 -7.16 -1.28 -3.93
C LEU A 125 -7.01 -2.56 -3.11
N LEU A 126 -6.63 -3.65 -3.76
CA LEU A 126 -6.27 -4.91 -3.13
C LEU A 126 -4.76 -4.90 -2.84
N LYS A 127 -4.39 -5.12 -1.59
CA LYS A 127 -2.99 -5.24 -1.18
C LYS A 127 -2.64 -6.71 -0.98
N GLU A 128 -1.64 -7.18 -1.71
CA GLU A 128 -1.15 -8.55 -1.58
C GLU A 128 -0.37 -8.74 -0.27
N ALA A 129 -0.64 -9.84 0.44
CA ALA A 129 0.20 -10.36 1.52
C ALA A 129 1.14 -11.45 0.99
N GLU A 130 0.63 -12.32 0.14
CA GLU A 130 1.32 -13.41 -0.55
C GLU A 130 0.70 -13.60 -1.92
N ARG A 131 1.52 -13.89 -2.93
CA ARG A 131 1.06 -14.18 -4.30
C ARG A 131 1.48 -15.56 -4.72
N VAL A 132 0.55 -16.34 -5.23
CA VAL A 132 0.80 -17.67 -5.79
C VAL A 132 0.17 -17.79 -7.17
N SER A 133 0.82 -18.50 -8.07
CA SER A 133 0.25 -18.86 -9.36
C SER A 133 -0.25 -20.29 -9.30
N LEU A 134 -1.51 -20.49 -9.66
CA LEU A 134 -2.13 -21.81 -9.73
C LEU A 134 -2.61 -22.04 -11.16
N ASP A 135 -2.38 -23.24 -11.67
CA ASP A 135 -2.81 -23.67 -13.00
C ASP A 135 -3.23 -25.15 -12.98
N THR A 136 -3.63 -25.68 -14.11
CA THR A 136 -4.05 -27.09 -14.23
C THR A 136 -2.92 -28.09 -13.99
N THR A 137 -1.65 -27.68 -14.15
CA THR A 137 -0.47 -28.51 -13.90
C THR A 137 -0.05 -28.43 -12.44
N ASN A 138 -0.14 -27.22 -11.85
CA ASN A 138 0.18 -26.91 -10.45
C ASN A 138 -1.06 -26.34 -9.75
N PRO A 139 -2.08 -27.17 -9.47
CA PRO A 139 -3.36 -26.68 -8.99
C PRO A 139 -3.36 -26.30 -7.50
N SER A 140 -2.28 -26.56 -6.77
CA SER A 140 -2.23 -26.29 -5.33
C SER A 140 -0.91 -25.66 -4.92
N ALA A 141 -0.99 -24.72 -3.97
CA ALA A 141 0.16 -24.13 -3.31
C ALA A 141 -0.11 -23.94 -1.80
N THR A 142 0.95 -23.98 -1.02
CA THR A 142 0.90 -23.73 0.42
C THR A 142 1.45 -22.33 0.71
N VAL A 143 0.73 -21.57 1.53
CA VAL A 143 1.11 -20.21 1.97
C VAL A 143 1.07 -20.13 3.49
N THR A 144 1.91 -19.26 4.06
CA THR A 144 1.92 -19.02 5.51
C THR A 144 1.48 -17.58 5.78
N ILE A 145 0.31 -17.41 6.35
CA ILE A 145 -0.27 -16.10 6.65
C ILE A 145 -0.47 -15.97 8.17
N GLY A 146 0.14 -14.94 8.76
CA GLY A 146 0.05 -14.69 10.20
C GLY A 146 0.57 -15.85 11.07
N GLY A 147 1.53 -16.64 10.55
CA GLY A 147 2.09 -17.80 11.24
C GLY A 147 1.26 -19.09 11.11
N SER A 148 0.14 -19.06 10.38
CA SER A 148 -0.70 -20.23 10.10
C SER A 148 -0.51 -20.67 8.65
N GLU A 149 -0.43 -21.98 8.43
CA GLU A 149 -0.29 -22.58 7.11
C GLU A 149 -1.66 -22.84 6.48
N TYR A 150 -1.79 -22.51 5.20
CA TYR A 150 -2.99 -22.75 4.40
C TYR A 150 -2.61 -23.37 3.06
N THR A 151 -3.40 -24.31 2.59
CA THR A 151 -3.30 -24.84 1.24
C THR A 151 -4.39 -24.23 0.37
N LEU A 152 -3.96 -23.56 -0.69
CA LEU A 152 -4.84 -23.02 -1.73
C LEU A 152 -4.90 -24.04 -2.88
N THR A 153 -6.10 -24.35 -3.37
CA THR A 153 -6.29 -25.28 -4.48
C THR A 153 -7.23 -24.68 -5.52
N LEU A 154 -6.79 -24.62 -6.75
CA LEU A 154 -7.62 -24.27 -7.91
C LEU A 154 -8.55 -25.45 -8.21
N VAL A 155 -9.84 -25.25 -8.07
CA VAL A 155 -10.88 -26.25 -8.38
C VAL A 155 -11.31 -26.14 -9.83
N SER A 156 -11.53 -24.92 -10.29
CA SER A 156 -11.86 -24.60 -11.68
C SER A 156 -11.50 -23.14 -11.99
N ALA A 157 -11.31 -22.83 -13.26
CA ALA A 157 -11.11 -21.49 -13.76
C ALA A 157 -11.88 -21.29 -15.07
N SER A 158 -12.29 -20.06 -15.29
CA SER A 158 -12.84 -19.52 -16.55
C SER A 158 -12.08 -18.25 -16.92
N ASP A 159 -12.46 -17.61 -18.01
CA ASP A 159 -11.85 -16.34 -18.45
C ASP A 159 -12.11 -15.17 -17.49
N THR A 160 -13.06 -15.29 -16.58
CA THR A 160 -13.51 -14.18 -15.70
C THR A 160 -13.58 -14.54 -14.22
N ALA A 161 -13.33 -15.79 -13.84
CA ALA A 161 -13.44 -16.24 -12.45
C ALA A 161 -12.64 -17.52 -12.18
N ALA A 162 -12.26 -17.72 -10.94
CA ALA A 162 -11.68 -18.99 -10.47
C ALA A 162 -12.40 -19.47 -9.20
N THR A 163 -12.64 -20.77 -9.09
CA THR A 163 -13.08 -21.41 -7.86
C THR A 163 -11.86 -21.87 -7.08
N ILE A 164 -11.63 -21.25 -5.93
CA ILE A 164 -10.51 -21.54 -5.03
C ILE A 164 -11.04 -22.26 -3.79
N LYS A 165 -10.41 -23.38 -3.46
CA LYS A 165 -10.54 -24.07 -2.18
C LYS A 165 -9.40 -23.65 -1.27
N VAL A 166 -9.71 -23.27 -0.04
CA VAL A 166 -8.74 -22.98 1.02
C VAL A 166 -8.90 -24.07 2.09
N THR A 167 -7.78 -24.69 2.46
CA THR A 167 -7.72 -25.68 3.56
C THR A 167 -6.75 -25.14 4.61
N ASP A 168 -7.16 -25.06 5.85
CA ASP A 168 -6.32 -24.64 6.96
C ASP A 168 -5.47 -25.80 7.52
N SER A 169 -4.58 -25.49 8.46
CA SER A 169 -3.69 -26.47 9.10
C SER A 169 -4.42 -27.56 9.89
N THR A 170 -5.71 -27.39 10.19
CA THR A 170 -6.54 -28.40 10.87
C THR A 170 -7.22 -29.37 9.88
N GLY A 171 -7.13 -29.08 8.58
CA GLY A 171 -7.80 -29.82 7.51
C GLY A 171 -9.23 -29.32 7.22
N ALA A 172 -9.71 -28.28 7.95
CA ALA A 172 -10.98 -27.65 7.62
C ALA A 172 -10.86 -26.86 6.30
N SER A 173 -11.87 -26.93 5.45
CA SER A 173 -11.79 -26.30 4.14
C SER A 173 -13.12 -25.70 3.69
N ALA A 174 -13.02 -24.66 2.87
CA ALA A 174 -14.12 -24.03 2.17
C ALA A 174 -13.73 -23.70 0.74
N SER A 175 -14.70 -23.62 -0.17
CA SER A 175 -14.49 -23.24 -1.56
C SER A 175 -15.43 -22.13 -1.95
N LYS A 176 -14.95 -21.15 -2.73
CA LYS A 176 -15.77 -20.12 -3.36
C LYS A 176 -15.25 -19.78 -4.74
N GLU A 177 -16.17 -19.38 -5.60
CA GLU A 177 -15.83 -18.73 -6.85
C GLU A 177 -15.49 -17.27 -6.56
N VAL A 178 -14.38 -16.79 -7.11
CA VAL A 178 -13.89 -15.41 -7.02
C VAL A 178 -13.72 -14.90 -8.44
N ASN A 179 -14.33 -13.77 -8.74
CA ASN A 179 -14.18 -13.13 -10.04
C ASN A 179 -12.79 -12.50 -10.16
N GLU A 180 -12.31 -12.32 -11.38
CA GLU A 180 -11.11 -11.56 -11.69
C GLU A 180 -11.19 -10.14 -11.10
N ALA A 181 -10.06 -9.61 -10.65
CA ALA A 181 -9.92 -8.33 -9.95
C ALA A 181 -10.84 -8.15 -8.73
N ALA A 182 -11.42 -9.23 -8.19
CA ALA A 182 -12.24 -9.23 -7.00
C ALA A 182 -11.63 -10.06 -5.88
N SER A 183 -12.17 -9.90 -4.66
CA SER A 183 -11.80 -10.72 -3.52
C SER A 183 -13.01 -11.33 -2.81
N LYS A 184 -12.79 -12.46 -2.15
CA LYS A 184 -13.76 -13.09 -1.26
C LYS A 184 -13.08 -13.72 -0.05
N LYS A 185 -13.73 -13.63 1.09
CA LYS A 185 -13.26 -14.32 2.29
C LYS A 185 -13.58 -15.80 2.22
N ILE A 186 -12.54 -16.66 2.28
CA ILE A 186 -12.61 -18.13 2.24
C ILE A 186 -11.79 -18.67 3.41
N GLN A 187 -12.37 -19.47 4.28
CA GLN A 187 -11.70 -20.10 5.44
C GLN A 187 -10.85 -19.08 6.27
N GLY A 188 -11.40 -17.87 6.47
CA GLY A 188 -10.71 -16.83 7.24
C GLY A 188 -9.74 -15.96 6.46
N LEU A 189 -9.27 -16.37 5.27
CA LEU A 189 -8.41 -15.60 4.39
C LEU A 189 -9.21 -14.76 3.39
N GLU A 190 -8.72 -13.56 3.10
CA GLU A 190 -9.19 -12.78 1.95
C GLU A 190 -8.41 -13.24 0.72
N ILE A 191 -9.10 -13.85 -0.23
CA ILE A 191 -8.53 -14.37 -1.48
C ILE A 191 -8.95 -13.46 -2.62
N ALA A 192 -7.98 -12.93 -3.34
CA ALA A 192 -8.20 -12.19 -4.58
C ALA A 192 -7.70 -13.00 -5.78
N VAL A 193 -8.38 -12.86 -6.91
CA VAL A 193 -7.98 -13.38 -8.22
C VAL A 193 -7.63 -12.19 -9.11
N VAL A 194 -6.43 -12.22 -9.72
CA VAL A 194 -5.87 -11.17 -10.56
C VAL A 194 -5.27 -11.77 -11.83
#